data_15e260a141deb4474557677bf7e364d9
#
_entry.id   15e260a141deb4474557677bf7e364d9
#
_cell.length_a   1.000
_cell.length_b   1.000
_cell.length_c   1.000
_cell.angle_alpha   90.00
_cell.angle_beta   90.00
_cell.angle_gamma   90.00
#
_symmetry.space_group_name_H-M   'P 1'
#
loop_
_entity.id
_entity.type
_entity.pdbx_description
1 polymer ?
#
loop_
_entity_poly.entity_id
_entity_poly.type
_entity_poly.pdbx_seq_one_letter_code
_entity_poly.pdbx_strand_id
1 'polypeptide(L)'
;MSSRMGFDKGFIKYKGKYLIQHLIDENASYFNDVMISSNNTNYNIFNHKVIPDKIDQIGPIGGIYSCLYESKSDLNIVISCDSPLIQLKILKKILLHSANSDADLIYSTYKNKTHPFPGCFNKKIISRLNNVIDNGE
;
A
#
# COMPACT_ATOMS: atom_id res chain seq x y z
N MET A 1 7.67 3.52 0.01
CA MET A 1 8.37 3.54 -1.26
C MET A 1 9.87 3.53 -1.04
N SER A 2 10.61 2.75 -1.76
CA SER A 2 12.04 2.65 -1.52
C SER A 2 12.83 3.48 -2.53
N SER A 3 13.65 4.39 -2.03
CA SER A 3 14.59 5.16 -2.84
C SER A 3 16.04 4.87 -2.46
N ARG A 4 16.26 3.88 -1.59
CA ARG A 4 17.59 3.60 -1.02
C ARG A 4 18.64 3.20 -2.04
N MET A 5 18.23 2.69 -3.18
CA MET A 5 19.12 2.22 -4.23
C MET A 5 19.27 3.20 -5.37
N GLY A 6 18.78 4.44 -5.21
CA GLY A 6 18.85 5.47 -6.22
C GLY A 6 17.83 5.33 -7.34
N PHE A 7 16.92 4.36 -7.24
CA PHE A 7 15.79 4.19 -8.16
C PHE A 7 14.62 3.52 -7.43
N ASP A 8 13.41 3.69 -7.99
CA ASP A 8 12.21 3.10 -7.41
C ASP A 8 12.10 1.62 -7.74
N LYS A 9 11.83 0.82 -6.73
CA LYS A 9 11.70 -0.63 -6.90
C LYS A 9 10.58 -1.03 -7.85
N GLY A 10 9.53 -0.23 -7.97
CA GLY A 10 8.44 -0.52 -8.88
C GLY A 10 8.87 -0.61 -10.33
N PHE A 11 9.96 0.06 -10.70
CA PHE A 11 10.51 0.04 -12.05
C PHE A 11 11.55 -1.05 -12.28
N ILE A 12 11.81 -1.91 -11.31
CA ILE A 12 12.62 -3.10 -11.52
C ILE A 12 11.81 -4.06 -12.38
N LYS A 13 12.45 -4.68 -13.37
CA LYS A 13 11.79 -5.64 -14.24
C LYS A 13 11.97 -7.07 -13.75
N TYR A 14 10.91 -7.84 -13.83
CA TYR A 14 10.90 -9.27 -13.59
C TYR A 14 10.13 -9.93 -14.71
N LYS A 15 10.76 -10.87 -15.42
CA LYS A 15 10.17 -11.54 -16.59
C LYS A 15 9.64 -10.54 -17.61
N GLY A 16 10.43 -9.49 -17.88
CA GLY A 16 10.14 -8.50 -18.92
C GLY A 16 9.11 -7.45 -18.55
N LYS A 17 8.62 -7.43 -17.32
CA LYS A 17 7.56 -6.52 -16.87
C LYS A 17 7.95 -5.88 -15.54
N TYR A 18 7.62 -4.60 -15.35
CA TYR A 18 7.88 -3.92 -14.09
C TYR A 18 7.19 -4.61 -12.91
N LEU A 19 7.84 -4.61 -11.75
CA LEU A 19 7.27 -5.23 -10.53
C LEU A 19 5.88 -4.68 -10.23
N ILE A 20 5.72 -3.36 -10.30
CA ILE A 20 4.42 -2.73 -10.04
C ILE A 20 3.36 -3.17 -11.06
N GLN A 21 3.76 -3.41 -12.30
CA GLN A 21 2.82 -3.87 -13.33
C GLN A 21 2.32 -5.27 -13.04
N HIS A 22 3.18 -6.15 -12.50
CA HIS A 22 2.73 -7.48 -12.05
C HIS A 22 1.65 -7.38 -10.98
N LEU A 23 1.83 -6.47 -10.00
CA LEU A 23 0.84 -6.26 -8.95
C LEU A 23 -0.48 -5.74 -9.50
N ILE A 24 -0.41 -4.78 -10.41
CA ILE A 24 -1.60 -4.17 -11.03
C ILE A 24 -2.35 -5.22 -11.84
N ASP A 25 -1.65 -5.96 -12.69
CA ASP A 25 -2.27 -6.96 -13.56
C ASP A 25 -2.98 -8.05 -12.78
N GLU A 26 -2.40 -8.48 -11.67
CA GLU A 26 -2.97 -9.56 -10.85
C GLU A 26 -4.16 -9.09 -10.03
N ASN A 27 -4.14 -7.85 -9.52
CA ASN A 27 -5.02 -7.47 -8.43
C ASN A 27 -5.98 -6.32 -8.73
N ALA A 28 -5.62 -5.39 -9.63
CA ALA A 28 -6.32 -4.12 -9.73
C ALA A 28 -7.78 -4.23 -10.13
N SER A 29 -8.12 -5.19 -11.00
CA SER A 29 -9.47 -5.32 -11.54
C SER A 29 -10.52 -5.69 -10.47
N TYR A 30 -10.09 -6.25 -9.35
CA TYR A 30 -11.00 -6.62 -8.26
C TYR A 30 -11.41 -5.43 -7.40
N PHE A 31 -10.62 -4.36 -7.39
CA PHE A 31 -10.85 -3.22 -6.50
C PHE A 31 -11.48 -2.07 -7.25
N ASN A 32 -12.33 -1.30 -6.55
CA ASN A 32 -13.03 -0.16 -7.14
C ASN A 32 -12.08 0.99 -7.46
N ASP A 33 -11.00 1.12 -6.70
CA ASP A 33 -10.08 2.24 -6.81
C ASP A 33 -8.68 1.75 -6.50
N VAL A 34 -7.71 2.19 -7.30
CA VAL A 34 -6.31 1.80 -7.13
C VAL A 34 -5.46 3.06 -7.15
N MET A 35 -4.57 3.18 -6.17
CA MET A 35 -3.66 4.30 -6.07
C MET A 35 -2.22 3.82 -5.94
N ILE A 36 -1.30 4.61 -6.46
CA ILE A 36 0.13 4.35 -6.34
C ILE A 36 0.71 5.41 -5.41
N SER A 37 1.32 4.97 -4.32
CA SER A 37 1.97 5.86 -3.38
C SER A 37 3.40 6.13 -3.84
N SER A 38 3.66 7.33 -4.34
CA SER A 38 5.00 7.70 -4.80
C SER A 38 5.12 9.20 -5.00
N ASN A 39 6.31 9.73 -4.74
CA ASN A 39 6.66 11.09 -5.13
C ASN A 39 7.20 11.17 -6.56
N ASN A 40 7.38 10.03 -7.21
CA ASN A 40 7.91 9.95 -8.57
C ASN A 40 6.76 9.95 -9.59
N THR A 41 6.63 11.05 -10.35
CA THR A 41 5.57 11.21 -11.34
C THR A 41 5.67 10.24 -12.52
N ASN A 42 6.82 9.57 -12.69
CA ASN A 42 6.96 8.58 -13.75
C ASN A 42 5.98 7.41 -13.59
N TYR A 43 5.46 7.18 -12.38
CA TYR A 43 4.43 6.17 -12.17
C TYR A 43 3.10 6.49 -12.85
N ASN A 44 2.91 7.70 -13.36
CA ASN A 44 1.71 8.05 -14.11
C ASN A 44 1.50 7.19 -15.36
N ILE A 45 2.55 6.54 -15.88
CA ILE A 45 2.44 5.65 -17.05
C ILE A 45 1.54 4.44 -16.80
N PHE A 46 1.27 4.10 -15.55
CA PHE A 46 0.43 2.93 -15.22
C PHE A 46 -1.06 3.22 -15.18
N ASN A 47 -1.47 4.45 -15.48
CA ASN A 47 -2.87 4.86 -15.60
C ASN A 47 -3.67 4.74 -14.29
N HIS A 48 -3.00 4.83 -13.17
CA HIS A 48 -3.62 4.93 -11.85
C HIS A 48 -3.17 6.20 -11.16
N LYS A 49 -4.00 6.69 -10.25
CA LYS A 49 -3.71 7.91 -9.52
C LYS A 49 -2.44 7.74 -8.68
N VAL A 50 -1.48 8.63 -8.87
CA VAL A 50 -0.24 8.65 -8.10
C VAL A 50 -0.39 9.67 -6.98
N ILE A 51 -0.20 9.23 -5.74
CA ILE A 51 -0.38 10.07 -4.56
C ILE A 51 0.99 10.37 -3.96
N PRO A 52 1.44 11.62 -4.01
CA PRO A 52 2.67 12.00 -3.34
C PRO A 52 2.48 12.06 -1.83
N ASP A 53 3.57 11.99 -1.09
CA ASP A 53 3.53 12.10 0.36
C ASP A 53 3.11 13.53 0.76
N LYS A 54 2.07 13.63 1.59
CA LYS A 54 1.64 14.92 2.15
C LYS A 54 2.62 15.42 3.20
N ILE A 55 3.32 14.52 3.84
CA ILE A 55 4.27 14.81 4.90
C ILE A 55 5.60 14.16 4.54
N ASP A 56 6.63 14.97 4.39
CA ASP A 56 7.93 14.49 3.95
C ASP A 56 8.70 13.79 5.07
N GLN A 57 9.56 12.85 4.68
CA GLN A 57 10.60 12.27 5.53
C GLN A 57 10.11 11.46 6.74
N ILE A 58 8.90 10.92 6.68
CA ILE A 58 8.39 10.05 7.74
C ILE A 58 8.28 8.58 7.32
N GLY A 59 8.94 8.23 6.21
CA GLY A 59 9.02 6.86 5.72
C GLY A 59 7.70 6.33 5.17
N PRO A 60 7.49 5.01 5.21
CA PRO A 60 6.29 4.38 4.63
C PRO A 60 4.97 4.89 5.19
N ILE A 61 4.96 5.34 6.44
CA ILE A 61 3.76 5.88 7.07
C ILE A 61 3.24 7.10 6.31
N GLY A 62 4.14 7.94 5.78
CA GLY A 62 3.75 9.11 5.00
C GLY A 62 2.94 8.76 3.76
N GLY A 63 3.38 7.72 3.04
CA GLY A 63 2.66 7.24 1.87
C GLY A 63 1.33 6.64 2.21
N ILE A 64 1.28 5.80 3.24
CA ILE A 64 0.03 5.17 3.70
C ILE A 64 -0.96 6.23 4.13
N TYR A 65 -0.53 7.18 4.97
CA TYR A 65 -1.37 8.28 5.43
C TYR A 65 -1.97 9.06 4.26
N SER A 66 -1.12 9.42 3.29
CA SER A 66 -1.55 10.23 2.15
C SER A 66 -2.57 9.50 1.28
N CYS A 67 -2.37 8.21 1.04
CA CYS A 67 -3.32 7.41 0.28
C CYS A 67 -4.63 7.20 1.03
N LEU A 68 -4.58 6.92 2.32
CA LEU A 68 -5.79 6.78 3.13
C LEU A 68 -6.59 8.07 3.18
N TYR A 69 -5.91 9.21 3.25
CA TYR A 69 -6.57 10.51 3.24
C TYR A 69 -7.37 10.72 1.95
N GLU A 70 -6.81 10.30 0.81
CA GLU A 70 -7.46 10.44 -0.49
C GLU A 70 -8.49 9.35 -0.78
N SER A 71 -8.45 8.23 -0.05
CA SER A 71 -9.33 7.09 -0.30
C SER A 71 -10.78 7.42 0.03
N LYS A 72 -11.69 6.90 -0.79
CA LYS A 72 -13.14 6.98 -0.55
C LYS A 72 -13.68 5.72 0.11
N SER A 73 -12.84 4.73 0.34
CA SER A 73 -13.22 3.44 0.91
C SER A 73 -12.83 3.36 2.37
N ASP A 74 -13.64 2.67 3.18
CA ASP A 74 -13.32 2.42 4.58
C ASP A 74 -12.19 1.42 4.72
N LEU A 75 -12.18 0.37 3.91
CA LEU A 75 -11.17 -0.68 3.94
C LEU A 75 -10.22 -0.52 2.76
N ASN A 76 -8.92 -0.52 3.05
CA ASN A 76 -7.88 -0.23 2.07
C ASN A 76 -6.77 -1.27 2.16
N ILE A 77 -6.58 -2.02 1.08
CA ILE A 77 -5.45 -2.96 0.99
C ILE A 77 -4.20 -2.19 0.58
N VAL A 78 -3.14 -2.38 1.33
CA VAL A 78 -1.83 -1.80 1.02
C VAL A 78 -0.87 -2.94 0.68
N ILE A 79 -0.22 -2.83 -0.47
CA ILE A 79 0.76 -3.81 -0.96
C ILE A 79 2.08 -3.11 -1.20
N SER A 80 3.17 -3.84 -0.98
CA SER A 80 4.52 -3.35 -1.29
C SER A 80 5.02 -3.95 -2.59
N CYS A 81 5.78 -3.17 -3.36
CA CYS A 81 6.46 -3.67 -4.55
C CYS A 81 7.50 -4.75 -4.25
N ASP A 82 7.87 -4.93 -2.98
CA ASP A 82 8.77 -6.00 -2.55
C ASP A 82 8.14 -7.39 -2.70
N SER A 83 6.83 -7.46 -2.88
CA SER A 83 6.10 -8.72 -3.03
C SER A 83 5.31 -8.71 -4.34
N PRO A 84 5.98 -8.70 -5.50
CA PRO A 84 5.31 -8.52 -6.79
C PRO A 84 4.45 -9.68 -7.24
N LEU A 85 4.59 -10.85 -6.59
CA LEU A 85 3.85 -12.05 -6.96
C LEU A 85 2.71 -12.35 -6.00
N ILE A 86 2.29 -11.38 -5.20
CA ILE A 86 1.17 -11.56 -4.27
C ILE A 86 -0.09 -11.87 -5.07
N GLN A 87 -0.82 -12.91 -4.65
CA GLN A 87 -2.00 -13.37 -5.35
C GLN A 87 -3.27 -12.74 -4.79
N LEU A 88 -4.22 -12.50 -5.67
CA LEU A 88 -5.51 -11.88 -5.30
C LEU A 88 -6.22 -12.64 -4.19
N LYS A 89 -6.12 -13.98 -4.19
CA LYS A 89 -6.77 -14.80 -3.15
C LYS A 89 -6.32 -14.45 -1.73
N ILE A 90 -5.06 -14.03 -1.57
CA ILE A 90 -4.51 -13.62 -0.28
C ILE A 90 -5.14 -12.28 0.14
N LEU A 91 -5.25 -11.35 -0.80
CA LEU A 91 -5.85 -10.04 -0.54
C LEU A 91 -7.33 -10.19 -0.19
N LYS A 92 -8.05 -11.07 -0.86
CA LYS A 92 -9.46 -11.35 -0.56
C LYS A 92 -9.63 -11.90 0.85
N LYS A 93 -8.74 -12.79 1.30
CA LYS A 93 -8.77 -13.32 2.66
C LYS A 93 -8.58 -12.22 3.69
N ILE A 94 -7.59 -11.37 3.49
CA ILE A 94 -7.31 -10.26 4.40
C ILE A 94 -8.51 -9.31 4.45
N LEU A 95 -9.08 -9.01 3.31
CA LEU A 95 -10.25 -8.13 3.22
C LEU A 95 -11.46 -8.72 3.95
N LEU A 96 -11.69 -10.03 3.79
CA LEU A 96 -12.80 -10.71 4.47
C LEU A 96 -12.65 -10.66 5.99
N HIS A 97 -11.45 -10.91 6.50
CA HIS A 97 -11.18 -10.78 7.94
C HIS A 97 -11.40 -9.35 8.42
N SER A 98 -10.99 -8.36 7.63
CA SER A 98 -11.16 -6.96 7.98
C SER A 98 -12.62 -6.54 8.02
N ALA A 99 -13.43 -7.04 7.08
CA ALA A 99 -14.85 -6.73 7.02
C ALA A 99 -15.62 -7.29 8.24
N ASN A 100 -15.09 -8.33 8.88
CA ASN A 100 -15.70 -8.96 10.05
C ASN A 100 -15.01 -8.58 11.36
N SER A 101 -14.24 -7.50 11.36
CA SER A 101 -13.45 -7.06 12.52
C SER A 101 -13.57 -5.56 12.71
N ASP A 102 -13.45 -5.10 13.95
CA ASP A 102 -13.36 -3.69 14.29
C ASP A 102 -11.92 -3.17 14.33
N ALA A 103 -10.96 -4.00 13.98
CA ALA A 103 -9.55 -3.63 14.01
C ALA A 103 -9.24 -2.53 12.99
N ASP A 104 -8.31 -1.64 13.35
CA ASP A 104 -7.83 -0.57 12.45
C ASP A 104 -6.91 -1.11 11.36
N LEU A 105 -6.22 -2.23 11.65
CA LEU A 105 -5.25 -2.82 10.75
C LEU A 105 -5.26 -4.33 10.92
N ILE A 106 -5.36 -5.03 9.79
CA ILE A 106 -5.21 -6.48 9.73
C ILE A 106 -4.04 -6.80 8.80
N TYR A 107 -3.13 -7.61 9.28
CA TYR A 107 -1.96 -8.05 8.51
C TYR A 107 -1.67 -9.52 8.81
N SER A 108 -0.73 -10.10 8.08
CA SER A 108 -0.40 -11.52 8.25
C SER A 108 0.86 -11.71 9.08
N THR A 109 0.93 -12.89 9.73
CA THR A 109 2.13 -13.35 10.43
C THR A 109 2.55 -14.69 9.84
N TYR A 110 3.85 -14.92 9.82
CA TYR A 110 4.40 -16.19 9.36
C TYR A 110 5.68 -16.49 10.14
N LYS A 111 5.75 -17.66 10.76
CA LYS A 111 6.89 -18.08 11.58
C LYS A 111 7.26 -17.02 12.63
N ASN A 112 6.26 -16.51 13.34
CA ASN A 112 6.41 -15.48 14.38
C ASN A 112 6.94 -14.13 13.89
N LYS A 113 6.95 -13.90 12.57
CA LYS A 113 7.30 -12.60 11.98
C LYS A 113 6.04 -11.92 11.48
N THR A 114 5.96 -10.61 11.74
CA THR A 114 4.88 -9.78 11.22
C THR A 114 5.20 -9.35 9.79
N HIS A 115 4.17 -9.39 8.94
CA HIS A 115 4.25 -8.93 7.56
C HIS A 115 3.16 -7.87 7.36
N PRO A 116 3.46 -6.59 7.63
CA PRO A 116 2.44 -5.54 7.54
C PRO A 116 1.93 -5.35 6.10
N PHE A 117 2.67 -5.80 5.12
CA PHE A 117 2.26 -5.75 3.72
C PHE A 117 2.31 -7.15 3.12
N PRO A 118 1.20 -7.62 2.48
CA PRO A 118 -0.07 -6.92 2.35
C PRO A 118 -0.80 -6.79 3.70
N GLY A 119 -1.50 -5.67 3.85
CA GLY A 119 -2.33 -5.42 5.02
C GLY A 119 -3.58 -4.66 4.62
N CYS A 120 -4.63 -4.75 5.45
CA CYS A 120 -5.84 -3.98 5.25
C CYS A 120 -5.94 -2.91 6.34
N PHE A 121 -5.98 -1.66 5.91
CA PHE A 121 -6.04 -0.49 6.79
C PHE A 121 -7.45 0.08 6.74
N ASN A 122 -8.11 0.16 7.90
CA ASN A 122 -9.36 0.89 7.99
C ASN A 122 -9.06 2.39 7.98
N LYS A 123 -9.81 3.17 7.20
CA LYS A 123 -9.58 4.62 7.08
C LYS A 123 -9.65 5.34 8.43
N LYS A 124 -10.38 4.80 9.41
CA LYS A 124 -10.46 5.38 10.76
C LYS A 124 -9.11 5.43 11.49
N ILE A 125 -8.10 4.68 11.00
CA ILE A 125 -6.74 4.72 11.57
C ILE A 125 -6.06 6.09 11.39
N ILE A 126 -6.58 6.93 10.49
CA ILE A 126 -6.00 8.25 10.20
C ILE A 126 -5.81 9.07 11.48
N SER A 127 -6.79 9.05 12.39
CA SER A 127 -6.68 9.81 13.64
C SER A 127 -5.49 9.36 14.49
N ARG A 128 -5.22 8.05 14.53
CA ARG A 128 -4.05 7.52 15.23
C ARG A 128 -2.75 7.87 14.53
N LEU A 129 -2.75 7.82 13.21
CA LEU A 129 -1.58 8.20 12.42
C LEU A 129 -1.26 9.68 12.60
N ASN A 130 -2.28 10.54 12.68
CA ASN A 130 -2.08 11.95 13.00
C ASN A 130 -1.35 12.14 14.31
N ASN A 131 -1.75 11.39 15.35
CA ASN A 131 -1.10 11.48 16.65
C ASN A 131 0.36 11.04 16.60
N VAL A 132 0.65 9.96 15.90
CA VAL A 132 2.02 9.46 15.72
C VAL A 132 2.87 10.49 15.00
N ILE A 133 2.34 11.07 13.92
CA ILE A 133 3.06 12.07 13.12
C ILE A 133 3.30 13.34 13.92
N ASP A 134 2.27 13.84 14.62
CA ASP A 134 2.36 15.09 15.39
C ASP A 134 3.31 14.97 16.57
N ASN A 135 3.42 13.77 17.16
CA ASN A 135 4.28 13.53 18.32
C ASN A 135 5.69 13.09 17.92
N GLY A 136 5.97 12.94 16.64
CA GLY A 136 7.28 12.51 16.17
C GLY A 136 7.62 11.04 16.43
N GLU A 137 6.62 10.23 16.68
CA GLU A 137 6.80 8.81 16.98
C GLU A 137 6.84 7.91 15.76
#